data_48d6acecdd7803826d3ca7146414306b
#
_entry.id   48d6acecdd7803826d3ca7146414306b
#
_cell.length_a   1.000
_cell.length_b   1.000
_cell.length_c   1.000
_cell.angle_alpha   90.00
_cell.angle_beta   90.00
_cell.angle_gamma   90.00
#
_symmetry.space_group_name_H-M   'P 1'
#
loop_
_entity.id
_entity.type
_entity.pdbx_description
1 polymer ?
#
loop_
_entity_poly.entity_id
_entity_poly.type
_entity_poly.pdbx_seq_one_letter_code
_entity_poly.pdbx_strand_id
1 'polypeptide(L)'
;MTAPLLEVRDLAVSFAGRDGPLRAVDGAGFTLEAGESLVIAGESGSGKSLLCRSILGIQPETATVSGHLAWKGQNLIGLSPAQFRPLRGAAMAMIFQDPTAALNPLLTVGRQIGDVVRAHRRCTREEARARTVEVLGLAGLPEPEHRLGNYPSELSGGMRQRVAIALALSAGPELIIADEATTNLDVSIQAHVVALLRRLRRDLGVALIFVTHDLDLAAEVGGKLMVMYAGQPVETGEVGTVLADPVHPYTRGLLQSAPTLRSSREAPLRPIPGQAPKPGSVGAGAPFRDRCTVVVDGVCALR
;
A
#
# COMPACT_ATOMS: atom_id res chain seq x y z
N MET A 1 -11.42 -26.14 -3.01
CA MET A 1 -10.70 -25.02 -2.37
C MET A 1 -11.08 -23.78 -3.18
N THR A 2 -11.61 -22.75 -2.56
CA THR A 2 -11.92 -21.47 -3.21
C THR A 2 -10.59 -20.79 -3.55
N ALA A 3 -10.53 -20.12 -4.72
CA ALA A 3 -9.35 -19.34 -5.10
C ALA A 3 -9.16 -18.16 -4.12
N PRO A 4 -7.90 -17.79 -3.79
CA PRO A 4 -7.64 -16.64 -2.95
C PRO A 4 -8.19 -15.35 -3.58
N LEU A 5 -8.44 -14.33 -2.77
CA LEU A 5 -8.92 -13.03 -3.24
C LEU A 5 -7.91 -12.40 -4.22
N LEU A 6 -6.63 -12.37 -3.82
CA LEU A 6 -5.53 -11.90 -4.66
C LEU A 6 -4.39 -12.90 -4.59
N GLU A 7 -3.86 -13.28 -5.75
CA GLU A 7 -2.70 -14.15 -5.87
C GLU A 7 -1.62 -13.47 -6.70
N VAL A 8 -0.42 -13.39 -6.14
CA VAL A 8 0.77 -12.81 -6.78
C VAL A 8 1.89 -13.85 -6.68
N ARG A 9 2.52 -14.22 -7.82
CA ARG A 9 3.66 -15.13 -7.88
C ARG A 9 4.69 -14.61 -8.86
N ASP A 10 5.93 -14.50 -8.40
CA ASP A 10 7.08 -14.06 -9.19
C ASP A 10 6.81 -12.79 -10.01
N LEU A 11 6.03 -11.85 -9.42
CA LEU A 11 5.67 -10.62 -10.10
C LEU A 11 6.90 -9.75 -10.29
N ALA A 12 7.17 -9.36 -11.52
CA ALA A 12 8.21 -8.42 -11.86
C ALA A 12 7.65 -7.23 -12.63
N VAL A 13 8.18 -6.05 -12.34
CA VAL A 13 7.87 -4.80 -13.05
C VAL A 13 9.16 -4.19 -13.54
N SER A 14 9.27 -4.04 -14.86
CA SER A 14 10.48 -3.56 -15.51
C SER A 14 10.22 -2.39 -16.43
N PHE A 15 11.26 -1.58 -16.65
CA PHE A 15 11.29 -0.48 -17.60
C PHE A 15 12.36 -0.76 -18.65
N ALA A 16 12.22 -0.19 -19.84
CA ALA A 16 13.26 -0.24 -20.85
C ALA A 16 14.47 0.58 -20.39
N GLY A 17 15.64 -0.06 -20.31
CA GLY A 17 16.92 0.57 -19.98
C GLY A 17 17.91 0.47 -21.13
N ARG A 18 18.99 1.25 -21.09
CA ARG A 18 20.03 1.25 -22.13
C ARG A 18 20.76 -0.10 -22.26
N ASP A 19 20.99 -0.75 -21.12
CA ASP A 19 21.77 -2.00 -21.02
C ASP A 19 20.89 -3.23 -20.75
N GLY A 20 19.59 -3.12 -21.06
CA GLY A 20 18.59 -4.17 -20.81
C GLY A 20 17.45 -3.71 -19.89
N PRO A 21 16.48 -4.58 -19.61
CA PRO A 21 15.32 -4.23 -18.77
C PRO A 21 15.74 -3.94 -17.33
N LEU A 22 15.35 -2.78 -16.83
CA LEU A 22 15.58 -2.31 -15.48
C LEU A 22 14.42 -2.79 -14.61
N ARG A 23 14.66 -3.81 -13.77
CA ARG A 23 13.64 -4.37 -12.87
C ARG A 23 13.50 -3.50 -11.63
N ALA A 24 12.35 -2.84 -11.50
CA ALA A 24 12.01 -2.02 -10.35
C ALA A 24 11.22 -2.80 -9.27
N VAL A 25 10.57 -3.91 -9.68
CA VAL A 25 10.05 -4.98 -8.82
C VAL A 25 10.51 -6.30 -9.41
N ASP A 26 10.99 -7.22 -8.58
CA ASP A 26 11.56 -8.49 -9.01
C ASP A 26 11.23 -9.62 -8.02
N GLY A 27 10.38 -10.55 -8.45
CA GLY A 27 10.03 -11.75 -7.70
C GLY A 27 9.07 -11.52 -6.53
N ALA A 28 8.20 -10.51 -6.59
CA ALA A 28 7.20 -10.33 -5.54
C ALA A 28 6.17 -11.49 -5.56
N GLY A 29 5.91 -12.09 -4.39
CA GLY A 29 4.98 -13.21 -4.26
C GLY A 29 4.25 -13.20 -2.92
N PHE A 30 2.91 -13.32 -2.96
CA PHE A 30 2.04 -13.48 -1.79
C PHE A 30 0.64 -13.91 -2.20
N THR A 31 -0.12 -14.40 -1.24
CA THR A 31 -1.56 -14.63 -1.37
C THR A 31 -2.30 -13.85 -0.30
N LEU A 32 -3.47 -13.32 -0.64
CA LEU A 32 -4.33 -12.58 0.27
C LEU A 32 -5.77 -13.12 0.17
N GLU A 33 -6.31 -13.52 1.30
CA GLU A 33 -7.70 -13.94 1.43
C GLU A 33 -8.60 -12.76 1.80
N ALA A 34 -9.91 -12.94 1.68
CA ALA A 34 -10.88 -11.93 2.12
C ALA A 34 -10.71 -11.62 3.61
N GLY A 35 -10.71 -10.34 3.97
CA GLY A 35 -10.52 -9.86 5.35
C GLY A 35 -9.10 -9.98 5.90
N GLU A 36 -8.14 -10.55 5.16
CA GLU A 36 -6.73 -10.56 5.57
C GLU A 36 -6.05 -9.19 5.41
N SER A 37 -4.92 -9.04 6.07
CA SER A 37 -4.03 -7.88 5.87
C SER A 37 -2.62 -8.33 5.49
N LEU A 38 -2.04 -7.60 4.53
CA LEU A 38 -0.63 -7.67 4.17
C LEU A 38 -0.01 -6.29 4.37
N VAL A 39 1.01 -6.21 5.18
CA VAL A 39 1.84 -5.01 5.28
C VAL A 39 3.03 -5.16 4.34
N ILE A 40 3.30 -4.13 3.53
CA ILE A 40 4.49 -4.06 2.68
C ILE A 40 5.39 -2.96 3.23
N ALA A 41 6.53 -3.33 3.79
CA ALA A 41 7.46 -2.40 4.44
C ALA A 41 8.79 -2.28 3.69
N GLY A 42 9.53 -1.20 3.93
CA GLY A 42 10.87 -0.96 3.39
C GLY A 42 11.15 0.52 3.13
N GLU A 43 12.41 0.85 2.84
CA GLU A 43 12.85 2.22 2.54
C GLU A 43 12.14 2.81 1.30
N SER A 44 12.16 4.14 1.17
CA SER A 44 11.69 4.82 -0.04
C SER A 44 12.45 4.32 -1.27
N GLY A 45 11.75 4.13 -2.38
CA GLY A 45 12.34 3.60 -3.61
C GLY A 45 12.50 2.07 -3.65
N SER A 46 12.08 1.31 -2.63
CA SER A 46 12.17 -0.16 -2.64
C SER A 46 11.16 -0.89 -3.54
N GLY A 47 10.31 -0.17 -4.29
CA GLY A 47 9.37 -0.76 -5.25
C GLY A 47 7.93 -0.95 -4.74
N LYS A 48 7.63 -0.68 -3.47
CA LYS A 48 6.33 -0.90 -2.83
C LYS A 48 5.14 -0.31 -3.57
N SER A 49 5.19 1.01 -3.82
CA SER A 49 4.10 1.72 -4.51
C SER A 49 3.94 1.26 -5.96
N LEU A 50 5.04 0.88 -6.63
CA LEU A 50 4.98 0.36 -7.99
C LEU A 50 4.31 -1.02 -8.02
N LEU A 51 4.63 -1.90 -7.07
CA LEU A 51 3.94 -3.18 -6.89
C LEU A 51 2.44 -2.97 -6.70
N CYS A 52 2.04 -2.08 -5.79
CA CYS A 52 0.62 -1.78 -5.53
C CYS A 52 -0.10 -1.19 -6.76
N ARG A 53 0.54 -0.28 -7.48
CA ARG A 53 0.00 0.27 -8.73
C ARG A 53 -0.16 -0.79 -9.81
N SER A 54 0.77 -1.74 -9.89
CA SER A 54 0.70 -2.84 -10.87
C SER A 54 -0.47 -3.79 -10.58
N ILE A 55 -0.81 -4.02 -9.31
CA ILE A 55 -2.00 -4.80 -8.92
C ILE A 55 -3.28 -4.15 -9.46
N LEU A 56 -3.35 -2.82 -9.47
CA LEU A 56 -4.51 -2.06 -9.98
C LEU A 56 -4.43 -1.76 -11.49
N GLY A 57 -3.35 -2.15 -12.16
CA GLY A 57 -3.12 -1.82 -13.57
C GLY A 57 -3.02 -0.31 -13.83
N ILE A 58 -2.45 0.46 -12.88
CA ILE A 58 -2.20 1.92 -12.97
C ILE A 58 -0.69 2.25 -12.89
N GLN A 59 0.17 1.27 -13.15
CA GLN A 59 1.59 1.52 -13.34
C GLN A 59 1.84 2.44 -14.56
N PRO A 60 3.00 3.11 -14.65
CA PRO A 60 3.35 3.90 -15.83
C PRO A 60 3.25 3.07 -17.12
N GLU A 61 2.84 3.67 -18.22
CA GLU A 61 2.68 2.99 -19.53
C GLU A 61 4.00 2.41 -20.04
N THR A 62 5.14 2.98 -19.64
CA THR A 62 6.47 2.48 -19.98
C THR A 62 6.89 1.24 -19.17
N ALA A 63 6.10 0.85 -18.16
CA ALA A 63 6.38 -0.31 -17.33
C ALA A 63 5.77 -1.59 -17.95
N THR A 64 6.57 -2.64 -17.99
CA THR A 64 6.14 -4.00 -18.34
C THR A 64 5.96 -4.82 -17.09
N VAL A 65 4.79 -5.44 -16.92
CA VAL A 65 4.47 -6.34 -15.82
C VAL A 65 4.53 -7.78 -16.31
N SER A 66 5.21 -8.65 -15.57
CA SER A 66 5.35 -10.08 -15.88
C SER A 66 5.24 -10.93 -14.60
N GLY A 67 5.12 -12.25 -14.74
CA GLY A 67 4.88 -13.19 -13.64
C GLY A 67 3.42 -13.61 -13.59
N HIS A 68 2.87 -13.79 -12.39
CA HIS A 68 1.47 -14.16 -12.18
C HIS A 68 0.78 -13.16 -11.24
N LEU A 69 -0.35 -12.64 -11.67
CA LEU A 69 -1.21 -11.75 -10.90
C LEU A 69 -2.67 -12.13 -11.19
N ALA A 70 -3.38 -12.63 -10.20
CA ALA A 70 -4.76 -13.06 -10.37
C ALA A 70 -5.68 -12.51 -9.26
N TRP A 71 -6.86 -12.07 -9.64
CA TRP A 71 -7.96 -11.66 -8.79
C TRP A 71 -9.04 -12.72 -8.83
N LYS A 72 -9.31 -13.40 -7.71
CA LYS A 72 -10.29 -14.51 -7.64
C LYS A 72 -10.10 -15.53 -8.78
N GLY A 73 -8.85 -15.86 -9.09
CA GLY A 73 -8.48 -16.77 -10.17
C GLY A 73 -8.46 -16.15 -11.58
N GLN A 74 -8.95 -14.95 -11.77
CA GLN A 74 -8.85 -14.23 -13.05
C GLN A 74 -7.47 -13.59 -13.21
N ASN A 75 -6.74 -13.95 -14.28
CA ASN A 75 -5.46 -13.30 -14.58
C ASN A 75 -5.67 -11.82 -14.94
N LEU A 76 -4.88 -10.94 -14.30
CA LEU A 76 -4.91 -9.50 -14.52
C LEU A 76 -3.80 -9.01 -15.47
N ILE A 77 -2.76 -9.81 -15.69
CA ILE A 77 -1.65 -9.42 -16.59
C ILE A 77 -2.13 -9.37 -18.03
N GLY A 78 -1.84 -8.27 -18.71
CA GLY A 78 -2.22 -8.05 -20.10
C GLY A 78 -3.66 -7.55 -20.30
N LEU A 79 -4.42 -7.31 -19.21
CA LEU A 79 -5.73 -6.67 -19.34
C LEU A 79 -5.58 -5.24 -19.87
N SER A 80 -6.45 -4.88 -20.79
CA SER A 80 -6.57 -3.49 -21.25
C SER A 80 -7.15 -2.57 -20.18
N PRO A 81 -6.95 -1.24 -20.27
CA PRO A 81 -7.57 -0.29 -19.35
C PRO A 81 -9.09 -0.42 -19.23
N ALA A 82 -9.77 -0.78 -20.32
CA ALA A 82 -11.21 -1.02 -20.35
C ALA A 82 -11.63 -2.24 -19.53
N GLN A 83 -10.82 -3.32 -19.57
CA GLN A 83 -11.04 -4.54 -18.77
C GLN A 83 -10.74 -4.33 -17.30
N PHE A 84 -9.77 -3.46 -16.95
CA PHE A 84 -9.49 -3.09 -15.56
C PHE A 84 -10.55 -2.16 -14.96
N ARG A 85 -11.22 -1.34 -15.77
CA ARG A 85 -12.17 -0.33 -15.31
C ARG A 85 -13.25 -0.86 -14.34
N PRO A 86 -13.92 -2.00 -14.59
CA PRO A 86 -14.92 -2.53 -13.66
C PRO A 86 -14.32 -3.04 -12.34
N LEU A 87 -13.03 -3.39 -12.31
CA LEU A 87 -12.35 -3.85 -11.11
C LEU A 87 -11.93 -2.69 -10.20
N ARG A 88 -11.49 -1.58 -10.79
CA ARG A 88 -11.07 -0.39 -10.04
C ARG A 88 -12.28 0.24 -9.36
N GLY A 89 -12.18 0.48 -8.06
CA GLY A 89 -13.23 1.03 -7.23
C GLY A 89 -14.20 -0.01 -6.67
N ALA A 90 -14.74 -0.91 -7.50
CA ALA A 90 -15.73 -1.90 -7.06
C ALA A 90 -15.11 -3.18 -6.48
N ALA A 91 -14.01 -3.68 -7.05
CA ALA A 91 -13.30 -4.84 -6.51
C ALA A 91 -12.11 -4.40 -5.65
N MET A 92 -11.29 -3.50 -6.19
CA MET A 92 -10.05 -3.01 -5.57
C MET A 92 -10.03 -1.50 -5.61
N ALA A 93 -9.69 -0.87 -4.47
CA ALA A 93 -9.52 0.58 -4.36
C ALA A 93 -8.17 0.94 -3.76
N MET A 94 -7.68 2.15 -4.05
CA MET A 94 -6.41 2.64 -3.53
C MET A 94 -6.60 3.97 -2.81
N ILE A 95 -5.96 4.09 -1.65
CA ILE A 95 -5.77 5.32 -0.91
C ILE A 95 -4.33 5.77 -1.21
N PHE A 96 -4.18 6.90 -1.87
CA PHE A 96 -2.87 7.43 -2.27
C PHE A 96 -2.18 8.16 -1.12
N GLN A 97 -0.86 8.27 -1.21
CA GLN A 97 0.00 8.93 -0.24
C GLN A 97 -0.37 10.41 0.02
N ASP A 98 -0.74 11.13 -1.03
CA ASP A 98 -1.18 12.53 -0.93
C ASP A 98 -2.69 12.63 -1.15
N PRO A 99 -3.47 12.87 -0.08
CA PRO A 99 -4.91 13.06 -0.19
C PRO A 99 -5.28 14.31 -0.99
N THR A 100 -4.40 15.32 -1.07
CA THR A 100 -4.65 16.55 -1.84
C THR A 100 -4.59 16.25 -3.34
N ALA A 101 -3.61 15.45 -3.77
CA ALA A 101 -3.51 15.02 -5.16
C ALA A 101 -4.61 14.02 -5.57
N ALA A 102 -5.19 13.30 -4.60
CA ALA A 102 -6.28 12.35 -4.85
C ALA A 102 -7.64 13.01 -5.05
N LEU A 103 -7.81 14.25 -4.58
CA LEU A 103 -9.08 15.00 -4.64
C LEU A 103 -9.02 16.10 -5.68
N ASN A 104 -10.07 16.21 -6.50
CA ASN A 104 -10.19 17.32 -7.45
C ASN A 104 -10.53 18.62 -6.69
N PRO A 105 -9.68 19.65 -6.70
CA PRO A 105 -9.92 20.87 -5.94
C PRO A 105 -11.12 21.70 -6.42
N LEU A 106 -11.58 21.48 -7.63
CA LEU A 106 -12.70 22.21 -8.26
C LEU A 106 -14.07 21.56 -8.04
N LEU A 107 -14.10 20.40 -7.39
CA LEU A 107 -15.34 19.66 -7.13
C LEU A 107 -15.58 19.53 -5.63
N THR A 108 -16.83 19.61 -5.24
CA THR A 108 -17.20 19.38 -3.82
C THR A 108 -17.03 17.92 -3.44
N VAL A 109 -16.81 17.65 -2.14
CA VAL A 109 -16.68 16.31 -1.58
C VAL A 109 -17.85 15.41 -1.98
N GLY A 110 -19.08 15.92 -1.80
CA GLY A 110 -20.29 15.16 -2.13
C GLY A 110 -20.38 14.80 -3.61
N ARG A 111 -19.95 15.71 -4.50
CA ARG A 111 -19.94 15.44 -5.94
C ARG A 111 -18.92 14.35 -6.30
N GLN A 112 -17.70 14.44 -5.81
CA GLN A 112 -16.65 13.48 -6.13
C GLN A 112 -17.03 12.06 -5.71
N ILE A 113 -17.48 11.88 -4.48
CA ILE A 113 -17.88 10.56 -3.96
C ILE A 113 -19.15 10.08 -4.68
N GLY A 114 -20.15 10.94 -4.85
CA GLY A 114 -21.39 10.60 -5.55
C GLY A 114 -21.18 10.21 -7.00
N ASP A 115 -20.21 10.80 -7.71
CA ASP A 115 -19.86 10.43 -9.08
C ASP A 115 -19.25 9.02 -9.12
N VAL A 116 -18.38 8.64 -8.17
CA VAL A 116 -17.84 7.28 -8.07
C VAL A 116 -18.93 6.27 -7.74
N VAL A 117 -19.82 6.57 -6.78
CA VAL A 117 -20.97 5.71 -6.47
C VAL A 117 -21.79 5.41 -7.72
N ARG A 118 -22.16 6.43 -8.49
CA ARG A 118 -22.98 6.29 -9.71
C ARG A 118 -22.23 5.63 -10.87
N ALA A 119 -20.91 5.73 -10.91
CA ALA A 119 -20.10 5.05 -11.92
C ALA A 119 -20.08 3.53 -11.74
N HIS A 120 -20.24 3.05 -10.50
CA HIS A 120 -20.15 1.63 -10.15
C HIS A 120 -21.48 0.99 -9.72
N ARG A 121 -22.49 1.80 -9.39
CA ARG A 121 -23.80 1.32 -8.93
C ARG A 121 -24.91 1.96 -9.76
N ARG A 122 -25.86 1.14 -10.20
CA ARG A 122 -27.10 1.65 -10.77
C ARG A 122 -27.96 2.19 -9.62
N CYS A 123 -27.96 3.49 -9.40
CA CYS A 123 -28.69 4.13 -8.30
C CYS A 123 -29.15 5.54 -8.70
N THR A 124 -30.17 6.02 -8.00
CA THR A 124 -30.67 7.39 -8.11
C THR A 124 -29.68 8.38 -7.51
N ARG A 125 -29.89 9.67 -7.74
CA ARG A 125 -29.06 10.73 -7.11
C ARG A 125 -29.21 10.73 -5.58
N GLU A 126 -30.40 10.44 -5.09
CA GLU A 126 -30.71 10.39 -3.68
C GLU A 126 -29.99 9.22 -2.98
N GLU A 127 -30.07 8.03 -3.57
CA GLU A 127 -29.32 6.85 -3.09
C GLU A 127 -27.79 7.08 -3.11
N ALA A 128 -27.26 7.72 -4.17
CA ALA A 128 -25.85 8.08 -4.24
C ALA A 128 -25.48 9.10 -3.14
N ARG A 129 -26.35 10.08 -2.83
CA ARG A 129 -26.16 11.02 -1.74
C ARG A 129 -26.17 10.31 -0.38
N ALA A 130 -27.16 9.44 -0.13
CA ALA A 130 -27.24 8.67 1.10
C ALA A 130 -25.96 7.80 1.30
N ARG A 131 -25.51 7.11 0.25
CA ARG A 131 -24.26 6.35 0.30
C ARG A 131 -23.04 7.23 0.54
N THR A 132 -23.00 8.43 -0.02
CA THR A 132 -21.93 9.40 0.23
C THR A 132 -21.84 9.79 1.70
N VAL A 133 -22.97 10.11 2.32
CA VAL A 133 -23.04 10.42 3.77
C VAL A 133 -22.57 9.23 4.61
N GLU A 134 -23.05 8.03 4.28
CA GLU A 134 -22.67 6.80 4.94
C GLU A 134 -21.17 6.57 4.93
N VAL A 135 -20.51 6.64 3.76
CA VAL A 135 -19.05 6.38 3.67
C VAL A 135 -18.22 7.46 4.32
N LEU A 136 -18.67 8.71 4.31
CA LEU A 136 -18.03 9.80 5.06
C LEU A 136 -18.12 9.55 6.57
N GLY A 137 -19.26 9.07 7.05
CA GLY A 137 -19.43 8.63 8.43
C GLY A 137 -18.56 7.44 8.81
N LEU A 138 -18.49 6.41 7.94
CA LEU A 138 -17.59 5.25 8.10
C LEU A 138 -16.12 5.68 8.19
N ALA A 139 -15.71 6.66 7.37
CA ALA A 139 -14.38 7.25 7.42
C ALA A 139 -14.16 8.17 8.63
N GLY A 140 -15.17 8.36 9.47
CA GLY A 140 -15.11 9.16 10.69
C GLY A 140 -15.04 10.67 10.45
N LEU A 141 -15.57 11.16 9.31
CA LEU A 141 -15.69 12.60 9.08
C LEU A 141 -16.82 13.16 9.97
N PRO A 142 -16.57 14.19 10.77
CA PRO A 142 -17.61 14.80 11.60
C PRO A 142 -18.65 15.52 10.73
N GLU A 143 -19.92 15.42 11.10
CA GLU A 143 -21.06 16.08 10.43
C GLU A 143 -21.07 15.83 8.90
N PRO A 144 -21.09 14.56 8.45
CA PRO A 144 -20.86 14.22 7.04
C PRO A 144 -21.85 14.90 6.08
N GLU A 145 -23.10 15.11 6.50
CA GLU A 145 -24.13 15.78 5.70
C GLU A 145 -23.77 17.25 5.40
N HIS A 146 -23.24 17.95 6.39
CA HIS A 146 -22.84 19.35 6.25
C HIS A 146 -21.57 19.51 5.39
N ARG A 147 -20.76 18.44 5.29
CA ARG A 147 -19.51 18.45 4.53
C ARG A 147 -19.66 18.16 3.04
N LEU A 148 -20.84 17.74 2.58
CA LEU A 148 -21.07 17.43 1.17
C LEU A 148 -20.78 18.61 0.23
N GLY A 149 -21.09 19.83 0.67
CA GLY A 149 -20.87 21.06 -0.07
C GLY A 149 -19.45 21.61 -0.03
N ASN A 150 -18.59 21.12 0.90
CA ASN A 150 -17.26 21.63 1.04
C ASN A 150 -16.36 21.23 -0.14
N TYR A 151 -15.42 22.12 -0.49
CA TYR A 151 -14.31 21.84 -1.38
C TYR A 151 -13.13 21.29 -0.58
N PRO A 152 -12.20 20.51 -1.21
CA PRO A 152 -11.01 20.02 -0.53
C PRO A 152 -10.17 21.09 0.16
N SER A 153 -10.12 22.32 -0.39
CA SER A 153 -9.39 23.44 0.20
C SER A 153 -9.94 23.92 1.54
N GLU A 154 -11.22 23.67 1.82
CA GLU A 154 -11.90 24.08 3.07
C GLU A 154 -11.70 23.05 4.20
N LEU A 155 -11.02 21.93 3.93
CA LEU A 155 -10.81 20.85 4.87
C LEU A 155 -9.38 20.85 5.44
N SER A 156 -9.24 20.44 6.70
CA SER A 156 -7.93 20.15 7.28
C SER A 156 -7.28 18.93 6.62
N GLY A 157 -5.96 18.72 6.78
CA GLY A 157 -5.23 17.58 6.24
C GLY A 157 -5.85 16.24 6.66
N GLY A 158 -6.16 16.08 7.94
CA GLY A 158 -6.81 14.87 8.45
C GLY A 158 -8.24 14.67 7.92
N MET A 159 -8.98 15.74 7.67
CA MET A 159 -10.31 15.65 7.04
C MET A 159 -10.19 15.25 5.56
N ARG A 160 -9.23 15.80 4.81
CA ARG A 160 -8.94 15.38 3.42
C ARG A 160 -8.58 13.89 3.35
N GLN A 161 -7.78 13.40 4.30
CA GLN A 161 -7.46 11.97 4.39
C GLN A 161 -8.71 11.11 4.62
N ARG A 162 -9.62 11.52 5.51
CA ARG A 162 -10.89 10.82 5.74
C ARG A 162 -11.77 10.83 4.49
N VAL A 163 -11.81 11.94 3.74
CA VAL A 163 -12.52 12.03 2.46
C VAL A 163 -11.90 11.09 1.41
N ALA A 164 -10.57 11.01 1.33
CA ALA A 164 -9.89 10.06 0.43
C ALA A 164 -10.19 8.60 0.79
N ILE A 165 -10.25 8.27 2.09
CA ILE A 165 -10.69 6.95 2.56
C ILE A 165 -12.16 6.70 2.18
N ALA A 166 -13.07 7.67 2.39
CA ALA A 166 -14.48 7.57 2.01
C ALA A 166 -14.64 7.37 0.49
N LEU A 167 -13.84 8.07 -0.31
CA LEU A 167 -13.82 7.92 -1.76
C LEU A 167 -13.43 6.48 -2.16
N ALA A 168 -12.40 5.90 -1.54
CA ALA A 168 -11.99 4.53 -1.76
C ALA A 168 -13.09 3.52 -1.38
N LEU A 169 -13.85 3.77 -0.30
CA LEU A 169 -14.93 2.91 0.18
C LEU A 169 -16.24 3.03 -0.62
N SER A 170 -16.38 4.07 -1.43
CA SER A 170 -17.67 4.49 -1.99
C SER A 170 -18.36 3.44 -2.87
N ALA A 171 -17.59 2.72 -3.67
CA ALA A 171 -18.09 1.66 -4.52
C ALA A 171 -18.25 0.30 -3.80
N GLY A 172 -17.72 0.16 -2.57
CA GLY A 172 -17.74 -1.06 -1.77
C GLY A 172 -16.69 -2.09 -2.20
N PRO A 173 -15.40 -1.72 -2.20
CA PRO A 173 -14.34 -2.63 -2.62
C PRO A 173 -14.19 -3.82 -1.67
N GLU A 174 -13.64 -4.92 -2.20
CA GLU A 174 -13.24 -6.09 -1.42
C GLU A 174 -11.77 -6.03 -0.98
N LEU A 175 -10.96 -5.20 -1.66
CA LEU A 175 -9.56 -4.92 -1.32
C LEU A 175 -9.31 -3.41 -1.28
N ILE A 176 -8.70 -2.96 -0.20
CA ILE A 176 -8.15 -1.60 -0.08
C ILE A 176 -6.63 -1.68 -0.07
N ILE A 177 -5.98 -0.91 -0.93
CA ILE A 177 -4.54 -0.69 -0.93
C ILE A 177 -4.28 0.70 -0.37
N ALA A 178 -3.65 0.80 0.79
CA ALA A 178 -3.26 2.06 1.41
C ALA A 178 -1.77 2.30 1.16
N ASP A 179 -1.44 3.10 0.14
CA ASP A 179 -0.07 3.40 -0.25
C ASP A 179 0.46 4.61 0.52
N GLU A 180 1.23 4.34 1.58
CA GLU A 180 1.78 5.35 2.50
C GLU A 180 0.74 6.37 2.97
N ALA A 181 -0.48 5.91 3.20
CA ALA A 181 -1.65 6.75 3.51
C ALA A 181 -1.55 7.54 4.84
N THR A 182 -0.49 7.37 5.58
CA THR A 182 -0.21 8.05 6.85
C THR A 182 1.00 8.98 6.77
N THR A 183 1.75 8.97 5.68
CA THR A 183 2.91 9.85 5.47
C THR A 183 2.46 11.32 5.48
N ASN A 184 3.25 12.21 6.07
CA ASN A 184 2.94 13.64 6.24
C ASN A 184 1.78 13.97 7.20
N LEU A 185 1.36 13.02 8.04
CA LEU A 185 0.40 13.24 9.12
C LEU A 185 1.10 13.22 10.48
N ASP A 186 0.58 13.96 11.43
CA ASP A 186 1.03 13.88 12.82
C ASP A 186 0.86 12.47 13.38
N VAL A 187 1.74 12.03 14.27
CA VAL A 187 1.74 10.67 14.87
C VAL A 187 0.36 10.28 15.42
N SER A 188 -0.34 11.23 16.06
CA SER A 188 -1.67 10.98 16.60
C SER A 188 -2.71 10.75 15.48
N ILE A 189 -2.60 11.46 14.37
CA ILE A 189 -3.49 11.28 13.21
C ILE A 189 -3.16 9.97 12.50
N GLN A 190 -1.89 9.58 12.40
CA GLN A 190 -1.47 8.29 11.83
C GLN A 190 -2.11 7.13 12.58
N ALA A 191 -2.02 7.11 13.93
CA ALA A 191 -2.64 6.08 14.75
C ALA A 191 -4.17 6.01 14.55
N HIS A 192 -4.84 7.17 14.43
CA HIS A 192 -6.27 7.20 14.13
C HIS A 192 -6.61 6.63 12.75
N VAL A 193 -5.81 6.90 11.72
CA VAL A 193 -6.02 6.35 10.37
C VAL A 193 -5.80 4.83 10.36
N VAL A 194 -4.76 4.33 11.03
CA VAL A 194 -4.53 2.88 11.16
C VAL A 194 -5.68 2.21 11.91
N ALA A 195 -6.10 2.77 13.06
CA ALA A 195 -7.24 2.26 13.81
C ALA A 195 -8.53 2.24 12.98
N LEU A 196 -8.77 3.27 12.16
CA LEU A 196 -9.88 3.34 11.22
C LEU A 196 -9.81 2.22 10.18
N LEU A 197 -8.66 2.03 9.50
CA LEU A 197 -8.49 0.98 8.49
C LEU A 197 -8.66 -0.43 9.08
N ARG A 198 -8.14 -0.67 10.29
CA ARG A 198 -8.35 -1.93 11.03
C ARG A 198 -9.83 -2.17 11.35
N ARG A 199 -10.54 -1.13 11.79
CA ARG A 199 -11.98 -1.21 12.03
C ARG A 199 -12.74 -1.55 10.75
N LEU A 200 -12.47 -0.82 9.66
CA LEU A 200 -13.10 -1.07 8.36
C LEU A 200 -12.83 -2.49 7.85
N ARG A 201 -11.59 -2.98 7.98
CA ARG A 201 -11.26 -4.37 7.65
C ARG A 201 -12.12 -5.35 8.42
N ARG A 202 -12.20 -5.21 9.74
CA ARG A 202 -12.96 -6.11 10.60
C ARG A 202 -14.47 -6.03 10.35
N ASP A 203 -15.00 -4.82 10.27
CA ASP A 203 -16.44 -4.58 10.27
C ASP A 203 -17.06 -4.81 8.86
N LEU A 204 -16.30 -4.57 7.79
CA LEU A 204 -16.75 -4.74 6.40
C LEU A 204 -16.18 -6.01 5.73
N GLY A 205 -15.26 -6.72 6.37
CA GLY A 205 -14.61 -7.91 5.80
C GLY A 205 -13.70 -7.61 4.59
N VAL A 206 -13.29 -6.36 4.38
CA VAL A 206 -12.40 -5.98 3.28
C VAL A 206 -10.97 -6.45 3.55
N ALA A 207 -10.27 -6.91 2.52
CA ALA A 207 -8.84 -7.18 2.61
C ALA A 207 -8.04 -5.86 2.57
N LEU A 208 -6.87 -5.83 3.21
CA LEU A 208 -6.05 -4.63 3.30
C LEU A 208 -4.60 -4.92 2.89
N ILE A 209 -4.09 -4.18 1.90
CA ILE A 209 -2.65 -4.02 1.69
C ILE A 209 -2.26 -2.66 2.25
N PHE A 210 -1.36 -2.65 3.23
CA PHE A 210 -0.89 -1.44 3.88
C PHE A 210 0.60 -1.23 3.62
N VAL A 211 0.93 -0.17 2.89
CA VAL A 211 2.32 0.18 2.56
C VAL A 211 2.82 1.21 3.55
N THR A 212 3.97 0.94 4.14
CA THR A 212 4.61 1.85 5.10
C THR A 212 6.14 1.71 5.08
N HIS A 213 6.83 2.72 5.56
CA HIS A 213 8.24 2.63 5.96
C HIS A 213 8.40 2.53 7.49
N ASP A 214 7.30 2.56 8.23
CA ASP A 214 7.25 2.52 9.69
C ASP A 214 6.80 1.14 10.17
N LEU A 215 7.69 0.43 10.88
CA LEU A 215 7.43 -0.93 11.39
C LEU A 215 6.54 -0.93 12.64
N ASP A 216 6.44 0.19 13.38
CA ASP A 216 5.51 0.30 14.50
C ASP A 216 4.07 0.34 13.97
N LEU A 217 3.82 1.06 12.88
CA LEU A 217 2.52 1.02 12.19
C LEU A 217 2.23 -0.36 11.60
N ALA A 218 3.28 -1.07 11.11
CA ALA A 218 3.13 -2.46 10.68
C ALA A 218 2.65 -3.36 11.82
N ALA A 219 3.22 -3.21 13.01
CA ALA A 219 2.79 -3.94 14.20
C ALA A 219 1.32 -3.66 14.57
N GLU A 220 0.89 -2.41 14.45
CA GLU A 220 -0.50 -2.03 14.72
C GLU A 220 -1.48 -2.63 13.71
N VAL A 221 -1.16 -2.65 12.41
CA VAL A 221 -2.01 -3.23 11.36
C VAL A 221 -2.16 -4.74 11.56
N GLY A 222 -1.06 -5.42 11.85
CA GLY A 222 -1.01 -6.88 12.04
C GLY A 222 -1.21 -7.66 10.74
N GLY A 223 -1.27 -8.98 10.83
CA GLY A 223 -1.38 -9.90 9.71
C GLY A 223 -0.02 -10.28 9.11
N LYS A 224 0.05 -10.45 7.79
CA LYS A 224 1.29 -10.80 7.07
C LYS A 224 2.16 -9.55 6.82
N LEU A 225 3.47 -9.73 6.83
CA LEU A 225 4.46 -8.71 6.50
C LEU A 225 5.31 -9.18 5.31
N MET A 226 5.55 -8.29 4.37
CA MET A 226 6.57 -8.41 3.32
C MET A 226 7.51 -7.22 3.43
N VAL A 227 8.78 -7.47 3.69
CA VAL A 227 9.81 -6.43 3.69
C VAL A 227 10.47 -6.39 2.32
N MET A 228 10.48 -5.23 1.67
CA MET A 228 11.04 -5.03 0.35
C MET A 228 12.32 -4.19 0.41
N TYR A 229 13.34 -4.63 -0.32
CA TYR A 229 14.59 -3.90 -0.53
C TYR A 229 15.00 -3.95 -1.99
N ALA A 230 15.29 -2.80 -2.59
CA ALA A 230 15.78 -2.68 -3.98
C ALA A 230 14.93 -3.45 -5.02
N GLY A 231 13.61 -3.42 -4.87
CA GLY A 231 12.65 -4.09 -5.75
C GLY A 231 12.33 -5.54 -5.40
N GLN A 232 13.01 -6.14 -4.43
CA GLN A 232 12.85 -7.55 -4.07
C GLN A 232 12.26 -7.73 -2.68
N PRO A 233 11.38 -8.72 -2.46
CA PRO A 233 11.02 -9.15 -1.12
C PRO A 233 12.23 -9.85 -0.50
N VAL A 234 12.65 -9.41 0.68
CA VAL A 234 13.82 -9.94 1.39
C VAL A 234 13.42 -10.73 2.63
N GLU A 235 12.26 -10.46 3.19
CA GLU A 235 11.70 -11.21 4.30
C GLU A 235 10.17 -11.17 4.26
N THR A 236 9.52 -12.32 4.52
CA THR A 236 8.07 -12.45 4.58
C THR A 236 7.67 -13.36 5.73
N GLY A 237 6.55 -13.03 6.39
CA GLY A 237 6.02 -13.83 7.50
C GLY A 237 4.87 -13.13 8.20
N GLU A 238 4.43 -13.68 9.34
CA GLU A 238 3.49 -12.98 10.21
C GLU A 238 4.18 -11.76 10.85
N VAL A 239 3.49 -10.61 10.89
CA VAL A 239 4.02 -9.35 11.43
C VAL A 239 4.66 -9.58 12.81
N GLY A 240 3.96 -10.23 13.74
CA GLY A 240 4.46 -10.45 15.11
C GLY A 240 5.73 -11.29 15.15
N THR A 241 5.86 -12.30 14.30
CA THR A 241 7.04 -13.16 14.22
C THR A 241 8.24 -12.42 13.64
N VAL A 242 8.05 -11.76 12.49
CA VAL A 242 9.15 -11.03 11.82
C VAL A 242 9.66 -9.87 12.67
N LEU A 243 8.78 -9.14 13.36
CA LEU A 243 9.21 -8.03 14.21
C LEU A 243 9.88 -8.48 15.51
N ALA A 244 9.49 -9.65 16.05
CA ALA A 244 10.09 -10.20 17.26
C ALA A 244 11.48 -10.81 17.03
N ASP A 245 11.65 -11.55 15.92
CA ASP A 245 12.91 -12.21 15.56
C ASP A 245 13.17 -12.12 14.05
N PRO A 246 13.57 -10.95 13.55
CA PRO A 246 13.88 -10.76 12.15
C PRO A 246 15.09 -11.57 11.70
N VAL A 247 14.95 -12.32 10.63
CA VAL A 247 16.01 -13.16 10.08
C VAL A 247 16.93 -12.35 9.18
N HIS A 248 16.35 -11.49 8.32
CA HIS A 248 17.13 -10.75 7.33
C HIS A 248 17.84 -9.53 7.97
N PRO A 249 19.15 -9.31 7.70
CA PRO A 249 19.92 -8.20 8.28
C PRO A 249 19.35 -6.82 7.98
N TYR A 250 18.71 -6.64 6.84
CA TYR A 250 18.01 -5.38 6.50
C TYR A 250 16.81 -5.11 7.41
N THR A 251 15.98 -6.12 7.69
CA THR A 251 14.84 -5.98 8.60
C THR A 251 15.31 -5.64 10.02
N ARG A 252 16.39 -6.29 10.49
CA ARG A 252 17.05 -5.93 11.76
C ARG A 252 17.52 -4.48 11.77
N GLY A 253 18.15 -4.05 10.66
CA GLY A 253 18.61 -2.67 10.49
C GLY A 253 17.48 -1.66 10.54
N LEU A 254 16.35 -1.93 9.87
CA LEU A 254 15.16 -1.08 9.91
C LEU A 254 14.63 -0.92 11.34
N LEU A 255 14.50 -2.02 12.09
CA LEU A 255 14.04 -1.99 13.49
C LEU A 255 15.00 -1.22 14.40
N GLN A 256 16.33 -1.35 14.18
CA GLN A 256 17.34 -0.63 14.97
C GLN A 256 17.46 0.86 14.63
N SER A 257 17.04 1.25 13.43
CA SER A 257 17.07 2.63 12.98
C SER A 257 15.82 3.43 13.35
N ALA A 258 14.73 2.76 13.70
CA ALA A 258 13.47 3.41 14.08
C ALA A 258 13.54 3.93 15.53
N PRO A 259 13.14 5.19 15.81
CA PRO A 259 12.99 5.67 17.18
C PRO A 259 11.79 4.99 17.84
N THR A 260 11.97 4.36 18.98
CA THR A 260 10.91 3.79 19.78
C THR A 260 10.72 4.58 21.07
N LEU A 261 9.56 4.45 21.72
CA LEU A 261 9.34 5.05 23.05
C LEU A 261 10.35 4.57 24.11
N ARG A 262 11.05 3.46 23.87
CA ARG A 262 12.12 2.90 24.72
C ARG A 262 13.51 3.38 24.31
N SER A 263 13.64 4.12 23.20
CA SER A 263 14.92 4.68 22.77
C SER A 263 15.39 5.71 23.81
N SER A 264 16.59 5.53 24.34
CA SER A 264 17.22 6.47 25.27
C SER A 264 18.31 7.26 24.54
N ARG A 265 18.67 8.44 25.07
CA ARG A 265 19.82 9.20 24.58
C ARG A 265 21.15 8.44 24.75
N GLU A 266 21.20 7.49 25.66
CA GLU A 266 22.39 6.68 25.96
C GLU A 266 22.56 5.52 24.95
N ALA A 267 21.49 5.12 24.24
CA ALA A 267 21.52 4.12 23.19
C ALA A 267 21.19 4.78 21.84
N PRO A 268 22.18 5.36 21.13
CA PRO A 268 21.94 6.04 19.87
C PRO A 268 21.36 5.08 18.82
N LEU A 269 20.45 5.60 18.01
CA LEU A 269 19.89 4.88 16.86
C LEU A 269 21.04 4.44 15.95
N ARG A 270 20.93 3.22 15.41
CA ARG A 270 21.91 2.68 14.48
C ARG A 270 21.34 2.76 13.06
N PRO A 271 21.70 3.80 12.29
CA PRO A 271 21.23 3.91 10.91
C PRO A 271 21.82 2.79 10.06
N ILE A 272 21.07 2.34 9.06
CA ILE A 272 21.58 1.41 8.05
C ILE A 272 22.66 2.14 7.25
N PRO A 273 23.91 1.63 7.14
CA PRO A 273 25.00 2.32 6.44
C PRO A 273 24.72 2.47 4.94
N GLY A 274 25.30 3.52 4.33
CA GLY A 274 25.22 3.76 2.89
C GLY A 274 23.83 4.19 2.41
N GLN A 275 23.61 4.13 1.11
CA GLN A 275 22.34 4.48 0.47
C GLN A 275 21.73 3.25 -0.21
N ALA A 276 20.40 3.19 -0.28
CA ALA A 276 19.73 2.16 -1.05
C ALA A 276 20.15 2.26 -2.54
N PRO A 277 20.43 1.13 -3.20
CA PRO A 277 20.76 1.16 -4.62
C PRO A 277 19.56 1.66 -5.43
N LYS A 278 19.85 2.28 -6.56
CA LYS A 278 18.78 2.66 -7.49
C LYS A 278 18.09 1.39 -8.01
N PRO A 279 16.79 1.43 -8.30
CA PRO A 279 16.10 0.30 -8.91
C PRO A 279 16.84 -0.20 -10.14
N GLY A 280 17.05 -1.52 -10.23
CA GLY A 280 17.75 -2.16 -11.34
C GLY A 280 19.29 -2.02 -11.34
N SER A 281 19.90 -1.34 -10.36
CA SER A 281 21.36 -1.24 -10.26
C SER A 281 21.97 -2.34 -9.36
N VAL A 282 21.16 -3.27 -8.87
CA VAL A 282 21.61 -4.39 -8.06
C VAL A 282 22.37 -5.37 -8.94
N GLY A 283 23.65 -5.58 -8.65
CA GLY A 283 24.50 -6.56 -9.31
C GLY A 283 24.10 -8.01 -8.97
N ALA A 284 24.92 -8.96 -9.40
CA ALA A 284 24.77 -10.35 -9.00
C ALA A 284 24.95 -10.51 -7.48
N GLY A 285 24.12 -11.35 -6.85
CA GLY A 285 24.17 -11.64 -5.42
C GLY A 285 23.04 -11.00 -4.62
N ALA A 286 23.14 -11.09 -3.28
CA ALA A 286 22.12 -10.57 -2.37
C ALA A 286 22.00 -9.04 -2.48
N PRO A 287 20.79 -8.48 -2.70
CA PRO A 287 20.62 -7.04 -2.94
C PRO A 287 21.15 -6.14 -1.83
N PHE A 288 21.15 -6.63 -0.59
CA PHE A 288 21.58 -5.87 0.59
C PHE A 288 23.09 -6.04 0.91
N ARG A 289 23.85 -6.83 0.13
CA ARG A 289 25.26 -7.18 0.42
C ARG A 289 26.12 -5.96 0.76
N ASP A 290 26.06 -4.91 -0.05
CA ASP A 290 26.96 -3.75 0.09
C ASP A 290 26.68 -2.90 1.36
N ARG A 291 25.55 -3.11 2.00
CA ARG A 291 25.13 -2.43 3.25
C ARG A 291 25.05 -3.39 4.44
N CYS A 292 25.31 -4.67 4.21
CA CYS A 292 25.19 -5.71 5.21
C CYS A 292 26.42 -5.73 6.13
N THR A 293 26.19 -5.73 7.44
CA THR A 293 27.26 -5.82 8.45
C THR A 293 27.68 -7.27 8.76
N VAL A 294 26.97 -8.25 8.21
CA VAL A 294 27.18 -9.69 8.44
C VAL A 294 27.33 -10.46 7.13
N VAL A 295 28.08 -9.90 6.19
CA VAL A 295 28.34 -10.56 4.89
C VAL A 295 29.08 -11.87 5.10
N VAL A 296 28.57 -12.94 4.48
CA VAL A 296 29.24 -14.25 4.40
C VAL A 296 29.70 -14.44 2.97
N ASP A 297 31.04 -14.45 2.79
CA ASP A 297 31.65 -14.65 1.48
C ASP A 297 31.28 -16.03 0.89
N GLY A 298 30.99 -16.05 -0.42
CA GLY A 298 30.52 -17.25 -1.11
C GLY A 298 29.00 -17.49 -0.98
N VAL A 299 28.36 -17.14 0.13
CA VAL A 299 26.91 -17.29 0.32
C VAL A 299 26.17 -16.06 -0.20
N CYS A 300 26.55 -14.85 0.22
CA CYS A 300 25.92 -13.61 -0.18
C CYS A 300 26.23 -13.20 -1.64
N ALA A 301 27.12 -13.90 -2.32
CA ALA A 301 27.43 -13.74 -3.74
C ALA A 301 26.53 -14.60 -4.64
N LEU A 302 25.86 -15.59 -4.07
CA LEU A 302 24.91 -16.47 -4.77
C LEU A 302 23.49 -15.86 -4.68
N ARG A 303 22.74 -16.02 -5.74
CA ARG A 303 21.31 -15.68 -5.81
C ARG A 303 20.48 -16.93 -5.83
#